data_e11f772db0feb0541d6c414950930fe4
#
_entry.id   e11f772db0feb0541d6c414950930fe4
#
_cell.length_a   1.000
_cell.length_b   1.000
_cell.length_c   1.000
_cell.angle_alpha   90.00
_cell.angle_beta   90.00
_cell.angle_gamma   90.00
#
_symmetry.space_group_name_H-M   'P 1'
#
loop_
_entity.id
_entity.type
_entity.pdbx_description
1 polymer ?
#
loop_
_entity_poly.entity_id
_entity_poly.type
_entity_poly.pdbx_seq_one_letter_code
_entity_poly.pdbx_strand_id
1 'polypeptide(L)'
;MAGRGRPIQANAMALKDTLLRIFTWWNGQTMSLALYTARSGQRVGTDDLGNVYYRAQGPLIDRSVGTERRWVVYNGYADASKVPPGWRAWLCHNGDVPPSEQDYTPRAWQKPYVENLTGTSGAYRPRGSQLNVGQRPAATGDYVPWTPGN
;
A
#
# COMPACT_ATOMS: atom_id res chain seq x y z
N MET A 1 34.64 17.51 -28.48
CA MET A 1 35.03 17.21 -27.07
C MET A 1 33.76 17.01 -26.27
N ALA A 2 33.37 15.78 -26.03
CA ALA A 2 32.17 15.42 -25.26
C ALA A 2 32.59 15.02 -23.87
N GLY A 3 32.14 15.79 -22.86
CA GLY A 3 32.39 15.59 -21.44
C GLY A 3 31.65 14.37 -20.91
N ARG A 4 32.40 13.33 -20.54
CA ARG A 4 31.91 12.20 -19.73
C ARG A 4 31.80 12.67 -18.26
N GLY A 5 30.61 13.06 -17.84
CA GLY A 5 30.33 13.32 -16.44
C GLY A 5 29.19 12.46 -15.95
N ARG A 6 29.46 11.65 -14.90
CA ARG A 6 28.58 11.07 -13.90
C ARG A 6 28.30 9.55 -13.89
N PRO A 7 29.23 8.75 -13.36
CA PRO A 7 28.84 7.47 -12.76
C PRO A 7 28.68 7.52 -11.21
N ILE A 8 29.11 8.60 -10.52
CA ILE A 8 29.24 8.61 -9.06
C ILE A 8 27.90 8.67 -8.33
N GLN A 9 26.91 9.37 -8.87
CA GLN A 9 25.59 9.48 -8.21
C GLN A 9 24.75 8.21 -8.29
N ALA A 10 24.84 7.47 -9.39
CA ALA A 10 24.12 6.21 -9.56
C ALA A 10 24.61 5.13 -8.58
N ASN A 11 25.92 5.06 -8.33
CA ASN A 11 26.51 4.10 -7.40
C ASN A 11 26.18 4.42 -5.93
N ALA A 12 26.12 5.68 -5.56
CA ALA A 12 25.76 6.10 -4.19
C ALA A 12 24.28 5.81 -3.89
N MET A 13 23.39 6.01 -4.86
CA MET A 13 21.97 5.65 -4.74
C MET A 13 21.78 4.15 -4.60
N ALA A 14 22.44 3.36 -5.43
CA ALA A 14 22.41 1.90 -5.36
C ALA A 14 22.95 1.35 -4.04
N LEU A 15 24.01 1.94 -3.50
CA LEU A 15 24.58 1.52 -2.20
C LEU A 15 23.61 1.86 -1.05
N LYS A 16 23.01 3.05 -1.06
CA LYS A 16 21.99 3.43 -0.07
C LYS A 16 20.80 2.47 -0.09
N ASP A 17 20.28 2.16 -1.26
CA ASP A 17 19.15 1.24 -1.42
C ASP A 17 19.49 -0.18 -0.97
N THR A 18 20.73 -0.63 -1.22
CA THR A 18 21.22 -1.92 -0.74
C THR A 18 21.33 -1.95 0.78
N LEU A 19 21.88 -0.90 1.39
CA LEU A 19 21.97 -0.79 2.85
C LEU A 19 20.59 -0.73 3.50
N LEU A 20 19.66 0.04 2.92
CA LEU A 20 18.27 0.08 3.38
C LEU A 20 17.60 -1.30 3.31
N ARG A 21 17.83 -2.08 2.27
CA ARG A 21 17.29 -3.44 2.16
C ARG A 21 17.87 -4.42 3.19
N ILE A 22 19.11 -4.20 3.64
CA ILE A 22 19.73 -5.03 4.67
C ILE A 22 19.23 -4.67 6.06
N PHE A 23 19.12 -3.37 6.36
CA PHE A 23 18.90 -2.88 7.72
C PHE A 23 17.46 -2.43 7.99
N THR A 24 16.61 -2.30 6.98
CA THR A 24 15.22 -1.84 7.16
C THR A 24 14.22 -2.86 6.62
N TRP A 25 13.18 -3.11 7.42
CA TRP A 25 12.09 -4.02 7.04
C TRP A 25 10.90 -3.31 6.37
N TRP A 26 10.85 -1.98 6.49
CA TRP A 26 9.75 -1.16 5.96
C TRP A 26 9.97 -0.63 4.54
N ASN A 27 11.12 -0.87 3.94
CA ASN A 27 11.46 -0.35 2.62
C ASN A 27 11.35 -1.45 1.55
N GLY A 28 10.10 -1.70 1.10
CA GLY A 28 9.78 -2.65 0.05
C GLY A 28 9.85 -4.11 0.52
N GLN A 29 11.06 -4.66 0.65
CA GLN A 29 11.27 -6.04 1.10
C GLN A 29 12.59 -6.20 1.85
N THR A 30 12.64 -7.16 2.77
CA THR A 30 13.88 -7.55 3.44
C THR A 30 14.76 -8.41 2.52
N MET A 31 16.06 -8.50 2.82
CA MET A 31 16.98 -9.36 2.06
C MET A 31 16.56 -10.82 2.11
N SER A 32 16.08 -11.30 3.26
CA SER A 32 15.58 -12.69 3.40
C SER A 32 14.35 -12.95 2.53
N LEU A 33 13.43 -12.00 2.45
CA LEU A 33 12.28 -12.10 1.55
C LEU A 33 12.70 -12.05 0.07
N ALA A 34 13.70 -11.23 -0.27
CA ALA A 34 14.23 -11.18 -1.63
C ALA A 34 14.85 -12.52 -2.05
N LEU A 35 15.66 -13.14 -1.17
CA LEU A 35 16.23 -14.47 -1.39
C LEU A 35 15.15 -15.54 -1.51
N TYR A 36 14.16 -15.53 -0.61
CA TYR A 36 13.04 -16.46 -0.67
C TYR A 36 12.25 -16.31 -1.96
N THR A 37 11.95 -15.06 -2.36
CA THR A 37 11.23 -14.77 -3.61
C THR A 37 12.00 -15.23 -4.83
N ALA A 38 13.31 -15.00 -4.87
CA ALA A 38 14.16 -15.45 -5.99
C ALA A 38 14.23 -16.98 -6.11
N ARG A 39 14.17 -17.71 -4.97
CA ARG A 39 14.27 -19.17 -4.96
C ARG A 39 12.93 -19.87 -5.16
N SER A 40 11.87 -19.36 -4.58
CA SER A 40 10.60 -20.08 -4.43
C SER A 40 9.40 -19.28 -4.90
N GLY A 41 9.58 -18.04 -5.38
CA GLY A 41 8.50 -17.15 -5.78
C GLY A 41 8.14 -17.31 -7.25
N GLN A 42 6.87 -17.58 -7.53
CA GLN A 42 6.28 -17.42 -8.85
C GLN A 42 5.54 -16.07 -8.89
N ARG A 43 5.93 -15.19 -9.80
CA ARG A 43 5.23 -13.91 -10.00
C ARG A 43 3.83 -14.17 -10.56
N VAL A 44 2.82 -13.54 -9.96
CA VAL A 44 1.41 -13.65 -10.35
C VAL A 44 0.94 -12.39 -11.09
N GLY A 45 1.28 -11.20 -10.57
CA GLY A 45 0.87 -9.95 -11.21
C GLY A 45 1.43 -8.73 -10.50
N THR A 46 0.96 -7.57 -10.96
CA THR A 46 1.33 -6.25 -10.41
C THR A 46 0.06 -5.41 -10.34
N ASP A 47 -0.08 -4.57 -9.34
CA ASP A 47 -1.17 -3.61 -9.23
C ASP A 47 -0.79 -2.24 -9.81
N ASP A 48 -1.76 -1.30 -9.78
CA ASP A 48 -1.61 0.07 -10.29
C ASP A 48 -0.63 0.91 -9.45
N LEU A 49 -0.37 0.52 -8.19
CA LEU A 49 0.61 1.16 -7.31
C LEU A 49 2.03 0.60 -7.52
N GLY A 50 2.19 -0.41 -8.37
CA GLY A 50 3.46 -1.04 -8.68
C GLY A 50 3.90 -2.10 -7.67
N ASN A 51 3.03 -2.55 -6.76
CA ASN A 51 3.29 -3.68 -5.90
C ASN A 51 3.28 -4.97 -6.72
N VAL A 52 4.18 -5.89 -6.41
CA VAL A 52 4.32 -7.16 -7.14
C VAL A 52 3.87 -8.32 -6.26
N TYR A 53 3.04 -9.19 -6.80
CA TYR A 53 2.43 -10.30 -6.10
C TYR A 53 3.05 -11.63 -6.51
N TYR A 54 3.29 -12.49 -5.52
CA TYR A 54 3.93 -13.77 -5.67
C TYR A 54 3.16 -14.87 -4.96
N ARG A 55 3.31 -16.09 -5.48
CA ARG A 55 2.90 -17.34 -4.81
C ARG A 55 4.08 -18.30 -4.72
N ALA A 56 4.05 -19.23 -3.79
CA ALA A 56 5.08 -20.23 -3.67
C ALA A 56 5.06 -21.20 -4.86
N GLN A 57 6.23 -21.53 -5.40
CA GLN A 57 6.37 -22.60 -6.39
C GLN A 57 6.31 -23.98 -5.72
N GLY A 58 5.50 -24.86 -6.30
CA GLY A 58 5.40 -26.27 -5.88
C GLY A 58 4.45 -26.50 -4.68
N PRO A 59 4.42 -27.74 -4.16
CA PRO A 59 3.46 -28.16 -3.15
C PRO A 59 3.81 -27.72 -1.73
N LEU A 60 4.50 -26.57 -1.56
CA LEU A 60 4.80 -25.99 -0.25
C LEU A 60 3.51 -25.40 0.33
N ILE A 61 2.66 -26.29 0.82
CA ILE A 61 1.56 -25.92 1.68
C ILE A 61 2.18 -25.35 2.95
N ASP A 62 1.93 -24.07 3.22
CA ASP A 62 2.28 -23.48 4.49
C ASP A 62 1.50 -24.22 5.58
N ARG A 63 2.22 -24.94 6.46
CA ARG A 63 1.59 -25.76 7.52
C ARG A 63 0.68 -24.95 8.45
N SER A 64 0.94 -23.65 8.57
CA SER A 64 0.14 -22.76 9.42
C SER A 64 -1.18 -22.37 8.80
N VAL A 65 -1.25 -22.31 7.47
CA VAL A 65 -2.42 -21.85 6.71
C VAL A 65 -3.12 -23.00 5.97
N GLY A 66 -2.43 -24.12 5.75
CA GLY A 66 -2.96 -25.28 5.01
C GLY A 66 -3.12 -25.05 3.51
N THR A 67 -2.62 -23.92 2.98
CA THR A 67 -2.73 -23.51 1.57
C THR A 67 -1.36 -23.05 1.04
N GLU A 68 -1.29 -22.73 -0.24
CA GLU A 68 -0.09 -22.13 -0.84
C GLU A 68 0.23 -20.79 -0.16
N ARG A 69 1.51 -20.49 0.00
CA ARG A 69 1.93 -19.20 0.53
C ARG A 69 1.84 -18.13 -0.56
N ARG A 70 1.16 -17.03 -0.26
CA ARG A 70 1.03 -15.84 -1.12
C ARG A 70 1.62 -14.63 -0.40
N TRP A 71 2.32 -13.75 -1.13
CA TRP A 71 2.91 -12.55 -0.54
C TRP A 71 3.01 -11.42 -1.55
N VAL A 72 3.21 -10.21 -1.04
CA VAL A 72 3.41 -8.99 -1.82
C VAL A 72 4.79 -8.41 -1.56
N VAL A 73 5.40 -7.89 -2.59
CA VAL A 73 6.58 -7.03 -2.53
C VAL A 73 6.14 -5.62 -2.86
N TYR A 74 6.23 -4.74 -1.87
CA TYR A 74 5.76 -3.37 -1.99
C TYR A 74 6.68 -2.52 -2.87
N ASN A 75 6.08 -1.61 -3.62
CA ASN A 75 6.79 -0.54 -4.30
C ASN A 75 7.04 0.61 -3.31
N GLY A 76 8.25 0.65 -2.71
CA GLY A 76 8.63 1.62 -1.70
C GLY A 76 8.22 1.22 -0.28
N TYR A 77 7.61 2.13 0.47
CA TYR A 77 7.25 1.89 1.86
C TYR A 77 6.20 0.78 2.02
N ALA A 78 6.51 -0.20 2.88
CA ALA A 78 5.65 -1.35 3.14
C ALA A 78 4.46 -0.96 4.02
N ASP A 79 3.30 -0.77 3.42
CA ASP A 79 2.05 -0.45 4.08
C ASP A 79 0.94 -1.36 3.53
N ALA A 80 0.28 -2.08 4.41
CA ALA A 80 -0.80 -3.00 4.05
C ALA A 80 -2.00 -2.29 3.40
N SER A 81 -2.20 -1.01 3.68
CA SER A 81 -3.25 -0.21 3.03
C SER A 81 -2.97 0.09 1.56
N LYS A 82 -1.75 -0.13 1.08
CA LYS A 82 -1.38 -0.01 -0.35
C LYS A 82 -1.81 -1.21 -1.18
N VAL A 83 -2.37 -2.24 -0.57
CA VAL A 83 -2.86 -3.43 -1.28
C VAL A 83 -4.31 -3.21 -1.68
N PRO A 84 -4.63 -3.14 -3.00
CA PRO A 84 -6.00 -3.00 -3.48
C PRO A 84 -6.90 -4.15 -3.02
N PRO A 85 -8.24 -3.92 -2.87
CA PRO A 85 -9.17 -4.90 -2.30
C PRO A 85 -9.16 -6.26 -2.99
N GLY A 86 -9.06 -6.30 -4.32
CA GLY A 86 -8.99 -7.56 -5.08
C GLY A 86 -7.74 -8.38 -4.75
N TRP A 87 -6.59 -7.73 -4.73
CA TRP A 87 -5.33 -8.37 -4.36
C TRP A 87 -5.31 -8.78 -2.89
N ARG A 88 -5.93 -7.98 -2.00
CA ARG A 88 -6.08 -8.36 -0.60
C ARG A 88 -6.93 -9.62 -0.43
N ALA A 89 -8.06 -9.71 -1.14
CA ALA A 89 -8.90 -10.91 -1.13
C ALA A 89 -8.12 -12.15 -1.57
N TRP A 90 -7.32 -12.03 -2.64
CA TRP A 90 -6.47 -13.10 -3.12
C TRP A 90 -5.37 -13.48 -2.11
N LEU A 91 -4.67 -12.50 -1.52
CA LEU A 91 -3.65 -12.76 -0.49
C LEU A 91 -4.22 -13.47 0.76
N CYS A 92 -5.46 -13.15 1.13
CA CYS A 92 -6.15 -13.75 2.28
C CYS A 92 -6.88 -15.07 1.95
N HIS A 93 -6.68 -15.62 0.76
CA HIS A 93 -7.37 -16.84 0.30
C HIS A 93 -8.90 -16.75 0.28
N ASN A 94 -9.46 -15.54 0.17
CA ASN A 94 -10.90 -15.33 -0.05
C ASN A 94 -11.30 -15.52 -1.52
N GLY A 95 -10.31 -15.64 -2.41
CA GLY A 95 -10.46 -15.95 -3.83
C GLY A 95 -9.19 -16.63 -4.34
N ASP A 96 -9.35 -17.60 -5.23
CA ASP A 96 -8.23 -18.37 -5.78
C ASP A 96 -7.67 -17.74 -7.07
N VAL A 97 -8.53 -17.04 -7.81
CA VAL A 97 -8.14 -16.38 -9.06
C VAL A 97 -7.57 -15.00 -8.75
N PRO A 98 -6.35 -14.68 -9.21
CA PRO A 98 -5.77 -13.37 -8.99
C PRO A 98 -6.48 -12.29 -9.81
N PRO A 99 -6.53 -11.03 -9.34
CA PRO A 99 -7.19 -9.93 -10.05
C PRO A 99 -6.68 -9.69 -11.46
N SER A 100 -5.43 -10.04 -11.75
CA SER A 100 -4.85 -9.97 -13.11
C SER A 100 -5.50 -10.93 -14.12
N GLU A 101 -6.18 -11.96 -13.64
CA GLU A 101 -6.86 -12.98 -14.45
C GLU A 101 -8.40 -12.89 -14.31
N GLN A 102 -8.90 -11.95 -13.50
CA GLN A 102 -10.34 -11.73 -13.31
C GLN A 102 -10.83 -10.58 -14.19
N ASP A 103 -11.91 -10.82 -14.92
CA ASP A 103 -12.68 -9.76 -15.58
C ASP A 103 -13.73 -9.22 -14.59
N TYR A 104 -13.27 -8.32 -13.70
CA TYR A 104 -14.13 -7.74 -12.68
C TYR A 104 -14.64 -6.37 -13.08
N THR A 105 -15.96 -6.24 -13.25
CA THR A 105 -16.61 -4.95 -13.50
C THR A 105 -17.09 -4.34 -12.18
N PRO A 106 -16.55 -3.19 -11.75
CA PRO A 106 -16.98 -2.52 -10.52
C PRO A 106 -18.46 -2.16 -10.57
N ARG A 107 -19.16 -2.31 -9.45
CA ARG A 107 -20.56 -1.89 -9.34
C ARG A 107 -20.67 -0.38 -9.25
N ALA A 108 -21.80 0.20 -9.68
CA ALA A 108 -22.02 1.67 -9.74
C ALA A 108 -21.80 2.39 -8.40
N TRP A 109 -22.02 1.73 -7.28
CA TRP A 109 -21.80 2.29 -5.94
C TRP A 109 -20.36 2.15 -5.42
N GLN A 110 -19.51 1.35 -6.06
CA GLN A 110 -18.12 1.17 -5.65
C GLN A 110 -17.32 2.42 -5.99
N LYS A 111 -16.65 2.96 -4.98
CA LYS A 111 -15.71 4.06 -5.16
C LYS A 111 -14.31 3.50 -5.46
N PRO A 112 -13.48 4.27 -6.19
CA PRO A 112 -12.07 3.91 -6.36
C PRO A 112 -11.38 3.70 -5.01
N TYR A 113 -10.48 2.74 -4.97
CA TYR A 113 -9.69 2.46 -3.78
C TYR A 113 -8.74 3.63 -3.48
N VAL A 114 -8.67 3.99 -2.20
CA VAL A 114 -7.74 5.02 -1.70
C VAL A 114 -6.94 4.42 -0.55
N GLU A 115 -5.62 4.54 -0.59
CA GLU A 115 -4.73 4.11 0.49
C GLU A 115 -4.98 4.92 1.78
N ASN A 116 -4.45 4.45 2.90
CA ASN A 116 -4.56 5.15 4.18
C ASN A 116 -3.73 6.44 4.16
N LEU A 117 -4.42 7.57 4.22
CA LEU A 117 -3.81 8.91 4.20
C LEU A 117 -3.53 9.47 5.59
N THR A 118 -3.74 8.69 6.67
CA THR A 118 -3.48 9.12 8.05
C THR A 118 -2.02 9.58 8.21
N GLY A 119 -1.82 10.75 8.79
CA GLY A 119 -0.50 11.36 8.93
C GLY A 119 -0.03 12.19 7.73
N THR A 120 -0.77 12.19 6.63
CA THR A 120 -0.48 13.03 5.45
C THR A 120 -1.39 14.26 5.38
N SER A 121 -1.08 15.19 4.46
CA SER A 121 -1.92 16.36 4.19
C SER A 121 -3.28 16.00 3.60
N GLY A 122 -3.43 14.81 3.00
CA GLY A 122 -4.68 14.28 2.44
C GLY A 122 -5.58 13.57 3.46
N ALA A 123 -5.14 13.46 4.73
CA ALA A 123 -5.92 12.80 5.77
C ALA A 123 -7.28 13.48 5.98
N TYR A 124 -8.33 12.66 6.10
CA TYR A 124 -9.64 13.17 6.44
C TYR A 124 -9.62 13.86 7.81
N ARG A 125 -10.08 15.09 7.84
CA ARG A 125 -10.22 15.89 9.06
C ARG A 125 -11.69 16.32 9.22
N PRO A 126 -12.36 15.90 10.29
CA PRO A 126 -13.73 16.33 10.57
C PRO A 126 -13.82 17.86 10.68
N ARG A 127 -14.95 18.42 10.34
CA ARG A 127 -15.17 19.87 10.38
C ARG A 127 -14.97 20.50 11.77
N GLY A 128 -15.12 19.74 12.86
CA GLY A 128 -14.87 20.17 14.23
C GLY A 128 -13.46 19.96 14.74
N SER A 129 -12.54 19.44 13.91
CA SER A 129 -11.15 19.19 14.29
C SER A 129 -10.38 20.51 14.42
N GLN A 130 -9.59 20.66 15.51
CA GLN A 130 -8.67 21.80 15.68
C GLN A 130 -7.57 21.87 14.59
N LEU A 131 -7.32 20.74 13.90
CA LEU A 131 -6.37 20.67 12.79
C LEU A 131 -7.00 21.10 11.45
N ASN A 132 -8.30 21.38 11.44
CA ASN A 132 -8.98 21.88 10.25
C ASN A 132 -8.95 23.41 10.31
N VAL A 133 -8.32 24.05 9.32
CA VAL A 133 -8.24 25.51 9.25
C VAL A 133 -9.59 26.05 8.81
N GLY A 134 -10.31 26.69 9.73
CA GLY A 134 -11.59 27.32 9.43
C GLY A 134 -12.58 27.25 10.59
N GLN A 135 -13.61 28.10 10.55
CA GLN A 135 -14.73 28.02 11.50
C GLN A 135 -15.54 26.75 11.22
N ARG A 136 -15.87 26.01 12.26
CA ARG A 136 -16.83 24.92 12.17
C ARG A 136 -18.16 25.48 11.68
N PRO A 137 -18.74 24.96 10.59
CA PRO A 137 -20.08 25.37 10.19
C PRO A 137 -21.06 25.04 11.32
N ALA A 138 -22.04 25.89 11.54
CA ALA A 138 -23.11 25.64 12.51
C ALA A 138 -23.77 24.29 12.23
N ALA A 139 -23.92 23.48 13.28
CA ALA A 139 -24.64 22.21 13.20
C ALA A 139 -26.12 22.47 13.60
N THR A 140 -27.03 21.60 13.17
CA THR A 140 -28.46 21.69 13.50
C THR A 140 -28.75 21.60 15.01
N GLY A 141 -27.82 21.13 15.82
CA GLY A 141 -27.91 21.09 17.28
C GLY A 141 -27.15 22.20 18.01
N ASP A 142 -26.58 23.18 17.29
CA ASP A 142 -25.87 24.27 17.94
C ASP A 142 -26.87 25.19 18.67
N TYR A 143 -26.57 25.46 19.92
CA TYR A 143 -27.36 26.36 20.76
C TYR A 143 -27.15 27.82 20.31
N VAL A 144 -28.26 28.51 20.04
CA VAL A 144 -28.27 29.97 19.85
C VAL A 144 -28.63 30.60 21.20
N PRO A 145 -27.70 31.32 21.86
CA PRO A 145 -28.02 31.95 23.14
C PRO A 145 -29.18 32.93 22.99
N TRP A 146 -30.18 32.78 23.87
CA TRP A 146 -31.24 33.77 23.97
C TRP A 146 -30.69 35.10 24.49
N THR A 147 -31.00 36.20 23.83
CA THR A 147 -30.66 37.55 24.26
C THR A 147 -31.93 38.29 24.69
N PRO A 148 -31.98 38.82 25.95
CA PRO A 148 -33.13 39.62 26.39
C PRO A 148 -33.26 40.91 25.55
N GLY A 149 -34.48 41.21 25.07
CA GLY A 149 -34.77 42.50 24.44
C GLY A 149 -34.82 42.51 22.91
N ASN A 150 -34.87 41.38 22.27
CA ASN A 150 -35.22 41.25 20.84
C ASN A 150 -36.61 40.66 20.69
#